data_8d2432b4ef57377b05cd26b4a2507a23
#
_entry.id   8d2432b4ef57377b05cd26b4a2507a23
#
_cell.length_a   1.000
_cell.length_b   1.000
_cell.length_c   1.000
_cell.angle_alpha   90.00
_cell.angle_beta   90.00
_cell.angle_gamma   90.00
#
_symmetry.space_group_name_H-M   'P 1'
#
loop_
_entity.id
_entity.type
_entity.pdbx_description
1 polymer ?
#
loop_
_entity_poly.entity_id
_entity_poly.type
_entity_poly.pdbx_seq_one_letter_code
_entity_poly.pdbx_strand_id
1 'polypeptide(L)'
;MSISAYAQSLTVTGKVIDSEGYEVIGGSVTIKGAAGIGTVTDVNGNYSLKVNDASKDVLVFSYVGMTSQEVKVNGKNVINVTLKLMPCYWMK
;
A
#
# COMPACT_ATOMS: atom_id res chain seq x y z
N MET A 1 -7.55 -34.66 3.53
CA MET A 1 -7.95 -33.46 3.26
C MET A 1 -7.05 -32.74 2.38
N SER A 2 -7.54 -31.96 1.68
CA SER A 2 -6.76 -31.35 0.80
C SER A 2 -6.33 -30.10 1.30
N ILE A 3 -5.13 -29.83 1.19
CA ILE A 3 -4.69 -28.65 1.44
C ILE A 3 -4.67 -27.88 0.33
N SER A 4 -5.18 -26.83 0.47
CA SER A 4 -5.15 -26.01 -0.57
C SER A 4 -3.84 -25.52 -0.87
N ALA A 5 -3.50 -25.53 -2.05
CA ALA A 5 -2.36 -24.82 -2.52
C ALA A 5 -2.74 -23.45 -2.96
N TYR A 6 -3.84 -22.94 -2.49
CA TYR A 6 -4.29 -21.65 -2.95
C TYR A 6 -3.50 -20.55 -2.33
N ALA A 7 -3.34 -19.52 -3.08
CA ALA A 7 -2.86 -18.26 -2.53
C ALA A 7 -3.78 -17.82 -1.42
N GLN A 8 -3.22 -17.21 -0.40
CA GLN A 8 -4.01 -16.76 0.72
C GLN A 8 -4.50 -15.37 0.44
N SER A 9 -5.76 -15.25 0.08
CA SER A 9 -6.33 -13.92 -0.07
C SER A 9 -6.53 -13.30 1.31
N LEU A 10 -6.30 -12.02 1.38
CA LEU A 10 -6.34 -11.31 2.64
C LEU A 10 -6.70 -9.86 2.37
N THR A 11 -7.54 -9.29 3.20
CA THR A 11 -7.80 -7.85 3.11
C THR A 11 -6.81 -7.13 4.00
N VAL A 12 -5.98 -6.31 3.37
CA VAL A 12 -4.98 -5.52 4.09
C VAL A 12 -5.56 -4.15 4.32
N THR A 13 -5.50 -3.68 5.55
CA THR A 13 -5.94 -2.33 5.89
C THR A 13 -4.79 -1.59 6.54
N GLY A 14 -4.92 -0.30 6.64
CA GLY A 14 -3.90 0.49 7.30
C GLY A 14 -4.09 1.96 7.04
N LYS A 15 -3.11 2.72 7.46
CA LYS A 15 -3.14 4.17 7.33
C LYS A 15 -1.87 4.64 6.69
N VAL A 16 -1.98 5.61 5.81
CA VAL A 16 -0.83 6.22 5.16
C VAL A 16 -0.72 7.65 5.64
N ILE A 17 0.43 8.00 6.19
CA ILE A 17 0.70 9.36 6.64
C ILE A 17 1.96 9.85 5.96
N ASP A 18 2.20 11.16 6.01
CA ASP A 18 3.43 11.71 5.49
C ASP A 18 4.46 11.83 6.63
N SER A 19 5.64 12.32 6.31
CA SER A 19 6.72 12.39 7.29
C SER A 19 6.44 13.40 8.39
N GLU A 20 5.42 14.22 8.23
CA GLU A 20 5.03 15.18 9.27
C GLU A 20 3.84 14.70 10.08
N GLY A 21 3.36 13.49 9.81
CA GLY A 21 2.28 12.91 10.57
C GLY A 21 0.89 13.18 10.05
N TYR A 22 0.77 13.87 8.90
CA TYR A 22 -0.54 14.18 8.35
C TYR A 22 -1.02 13.03 7.47
N GLU A 23 -2.33 12.82 7.44
CA GLU A 23 -2.91 11.78 6.62
C GLU A 23 -2.70 12.07 5.13
N VAL A 24 -2.36 11.04 4.39
CA VAL A 24 -2.26 11.15 2.93
C VAL A 24 -3.62 10.80 2.35
N ILE A 25 -4.28 11.79 1.76
CA ILE A 25 -5.63 11.63 1.22
C ILE A 25 -5.51 11.44 -0.28
N GLY A 26 -6.14 10.39 -0.79
CA GLY A 26 -6.08 10.11 -2.23
C GLY A 26 -4.78 9.47 -2.69
N GLY A 27 -4.00 8.95 -1.75
CA GLY A 27 -2.78 8.22 -2.12
C GLY A 27 -3.11 6.90 -2.76
N SER A 28 -2.28 6.48 -3.71
CA SER A 28 -2.49 5.23 -4.41
C SER A 28 -1.88 4.06 -3.66
N VAL A 29 -2.63 2.97 -3.56
CA VAL A 29 -2.13 1.72 -3.00
C VAL A 29 -2.41 0.64 -4.04
N THR A 30 -1.36 0.07 -4.60
CA THR A 30 -1.52 -0.93 -5.65
C THR A 30 -0.69 -2.15 -5.30
N ILE A 31 -0.92 -3.23 -6.05
CA ILE A 31 -0.13 -4.45 -5.89
C ILE A 31 0.91 -4.46 -7.00
N LYS A 32 2.16 -4.60 -6.62
CA LYS A 32 3.24 -4.63 -7.60
C LYS A 32 3.05 -5.81 -8.55
N GLY A 33 3.10 -5.52 -9.83
CA GLY A 33 2.94 -6.56 -10.83
C GLY A 33 1.51 -6.94 -11.15
N ALA A 34 0.54 -6.32 -10.49
CA ALA A 34 -0.87 -6.63 -10.74
C ALA A 34 -1.58 -5.35 -11.16
N ALA A 35 -1.38 -4.96 -12.39
CA ALA A 35 -1.98 -3.75 -12.91
C ALA A 35 -3.50 -3.83 -12.81
N GLY A 36 -4.09 -2.74 -12.42
CA GLY A 36 -5.54 -2.69 -12.31
C GLY A 36 -6.08 -3.09 -10.95
N ILE A 37 -5.24 -3.57 -10.05
CA ILE A 37 -5.68 -3.91 -8.71
C ILE A 37 -5.11 -2.88 -7.76
N GLY A 38 -5.97 -2.11 -7.13
CA GLY A 38 -5.50 -1.09 -6.20
C GLY A 38 -6.65 -0.34 -5.58
N THR A 39 -6.30 0.57 -4.70
CA THR A 39 -7.26 1.43 -4.03
C THR A 39 -6.61 2.77 -3.75
N VAL A 40 -7.38 3.68 -3.16
CA VAL A 40 -6.84 4.98 -2.75
C VAL A 40 -7.18 5.19 -1.29
N THR A 41 -6.37 6.02 -0.63
CA THR A 41 -6.65 6.35 0.77
C THR A 41 -7.81 7.33 0.87
N ASP A 42 -8.54 7.23 1.97
CA ASP A 42 -9.71 8.08 2.20
C ASP A 42 -9.30 9.35 2.95
N VAL A 43 -10.30 10.11 3.41
CA VAL A 43 -10.04 11.40 4.05
C VAL A 43 -9.30 11.27 5.37
N ASN A 44 -9.24 10.08 5.92
CA ASN A 44 -8.49 9.82 7.14
C ASN A 44 -7.15 9.15 6.85
N GLY A 45 -6.81 8.98 5.57
CA GLY A 45 -5.59 8.30 5.19
C GLY A 45 -5.67 6.79 5.27
N ASN A 46 -6.85 6.25 5.55
CA ASN A 46 -7.01 4.82 5.67
C ASN A 46 -7.24 4.18 4.31
N TYR A 47 -6.80 2.94 4.16
CA TYR A 47 -7.04 2.19 2.94
C TYR A 47 -7.43 0.77 3.29
N SER A 48 -8.06 0.10 2.33
CA SER A 48 -8.39 -1.31 2.45
C SER A 48 -8.21 -1.92 1.07
N LEU A 49 -7.42 -2.96 0.96
CA LEU A 49 -7.10 -3.58 -0.31
C LEU A 49 -7.03 -5.07 -0.14
N LYS A 50 -7.74 -5.79 -1.01
CA LYS A 50 -7.70 -7.23 -0.99
C LYS A 50 -6.53 -7.71 -1.84
N VAL A 51 -5.65 -8.50 -1.24
CA VAL A 51 -4.52 -9.08 -1.96
C VAL A 51 -4.82 -10.54 -2.23
N ASN A 52 -4.29 -11.04 -3.34
CA ASN A 52 -4.55 -12.42 -3.74
C ASN A 52 -3.57 -13.39 -3.12
N ASP A 53 -2.36 -12.96 -2.83
CA ASP A 53 -1.37 -13.84 -2.22
C ASP A 53 -0.64 -13.08 -1.14
N ALA A 54 -1.14 -13.18 0.07
CA ALA A 54 -0.62 -12.41 1.19
C ALA A 54 0.82 -12.77 1.54
N SER A 55 1.30 -13.93 1.10
CA SER A 55 2.67 -14.32 1.40
C SER A 55 3.68 -13.74 0.40
N LYS A 56 3.24 -13.34 -0.78
CA LYS A 56 4.14 -12.88 -1.83
C LYS A 56 3.88 -11.47 -2.31
N ASP A 57 2.66 -10.99 -2.15
CA ASP A 57 2.30 -9.70 -2.76
C ASP A 57 3.04 -8.56 -2.08
N VAL A 58 3.39 -7.57 -2.90
CA VAL A 58 4.06 -6.36 -2.43
C VAL A 58 3.13 -5.20 -2.75
N LEU A 59 2.87 -4.36 -1.77
CA LEU A 59 2.05 -3.18 -1.97
C LEU A 59 2.94 -2.01 -2.33
N VAL A 60 2.47 -1.20 -3.28
CA VAL A 60 3.18 0.01 -3.69
C VAL A 60 2.33 1.19 -3.28
N PHE A 61 2.89 2.06 -2.47
CA PHE A 61 2.21 3.25 -1.99
C PHE A 61 2.83 4.46 -2.69
N SER A 62 1.99 5.27 -3.31
CA SER A 62 2.49 6.45 -4.01
C SER A 62 1.53 7.62 -3.88
N TYR A 63 2.07 8.81 -3.99
CA TYR A 63 1.28 10.03 -3.98
C TYR A 63 2.08 11.11 -4.68
N VAL A 64 1.37 12.07 -5.27
CA VAL A 64 2.02 13.15 -5.99
C VAL A 64 2.97 13.91 -5.06
N GLY A 65 4.19 14.12 -5.52
CA GLY A 65 5.19 14.86 -4.74
C GLY A 65 5.86 14.06 -3.66
N MET A 66 5.55 12.76 -3.53
CA MET A 66 6.13 11.92 -2.51
C MET A 66 6.84 10.73 -3.13
N THR A 67 7.86 10.24 -2.43
CA THR A 67 8.60 9.06 -2.88
C THR A 67 7.76 7.82 -2.66
N SER A 68 7.62 7.00 -3.71
CA SER A 68 6.87 5.76 -3.60
C SER A 68 7.57 4.78 -2.67
N GLN A 69 6.78 3.96 -1.99
CA GLN A 69 7.32 2.94 -1.12
C GLN A 69 6.71 1.59 -1.46
N GLU A 70 7.51 0.54 -1.32
CA GLU A 70 7.04 -0.82 -1.52
C GLU A 70 7.13 -1.55 -0.19
N VAL A 71 6.05 -2.21 0.19
CA VAL A 71 5.99 -2.93 1.44
C VAL A 71 5.47 -4.32 1.18
N LYS A 72 6.19 -5.33 1.63
CA LYS A 72 5.74 -6.71 1.50
C LYS A 72 4.61 -6.96 2.48
N VAL A 73 3.55 -7.61 2.01
CA VAL A 73 2.43 -7.94 2.87
C VAL A 73 2.86 -8.96 3.94
N ASN A 74 3.53 -10.01 3.51
CA ASN A 74 4.12 -10.98 4.43
C ASN A 74 3.11 -11.51 5.42
N GLY A 75 1.88 -11.73 4.98
CA GLY A 75 0.80 -12.27 5.81
C GLY A 75 0.18 -11.27 6.77
N LYS A 76 0.58 -10.01 6.73
CA LYS A 76 0.04 -9.02 7.65
C LYS A 76 -1.27 -8.46 7.13
N ASN A 77 -2.24 -8.30 8.00
CA ASN A 77 -3.51 -7.70 7.59
C ASN A 77 -3.61 -6.23 7.97
N VAL A 78 -2.63 -5.68 8.68
CA VAL A 78 -2.60 -4.25 8.97
C VAL A 78 -1.20 -3.75 8.65
N ILE A 79 -1.11 -2.81 7.72
CA ILE A 79 0.16 -2.23 7.31
C ILE A 79 0.01 -0.73 7.27
N ASN A 80 0.73 -0.04 8.14
CA ASN A 80 0.76 1.41 8.18
C ASN A 80 2.03 1.89 7.50
N VAL A 81 1.92 2.97 6.73
CA VAL A 81 3.04 3.43 5.91
C VAL A 81 3.22 4.93 6.11
N THR A 82 4.47 5.35 6.14
CA THR A 82 4.81 6.77 6.14
C THR A 82 5.52 7.10 4.84
N LEU A 83 4.94 8.02 4.08
CA LEU A 83 5.53 8.48 2.83
C LEU A 83 6.36 9.73 3.09
N LYS A 84 7.47 9.84 2.38
CA LYS A 84 8.34 10.99 2.52
C LYS A 84 8.23 11.88 1.31
N LEU A 85 8.37 13.18 1.53
CA LEU A 85 8.36 14.12 0.44
C LEU A 85 9.57 13.88 -0.44
N MET A 86 9.35 14.05 -1.76
CA MET A 86 10.44 13.94 -2.70
C MET A 86 11.39 15.12 -2.49
N PRO A 87 12.71 14.91 -2.54
CA PRO A 87 13.64 16.03 -2.40
C PRO A 87 13.41 17.04 -3.52
N CYS A 88 13.53 18.31 -3.20
CA CYS A 88 13.19 19.35 -4.17
C CYS A 88 14.10 19.32 -5.40
N TYR A 89 15.31 18.83 -5.29
CA TYR A 89 16.18 18.77 -6.46
C TYR A 89 15.76 17.65 -7.43
N TRP A 90 14.85 16.76 -7.04
CA TRP A 90 14.30 15.76 -7.94
C TRP A 90 13.04 16.26 -8.63
N MET A 91 12.45 17.35 -8.16
CA MET A 91 11.23 17.86 -8.72
C MET A 91 11.58 18.87 -9.78
N LYS A 92 11.08 18.66 -10.95
CA LYS A 92 11.38 19.54 -12.06
C LYS A 92 10.18 20.34 -12.48
#